data_99d19766a24a31415007f07cd4179656
#
_entry.id   99d19766a24a31415007f07cd4179656
#
_cell.length_a   1.000
_cell.length_b   1.000
_cell.length_c   1.000
_cell.angle_alpha   90.00
_cell.angle_beta   90.00
_cell.angle_gamma   90.00
#
_symmetry.space_group_name_H-M   'P 1'
#
loop_
_entity.id
_entity.type
_entity.pdbx_description
1 polymer ?
#
loop_
_entity_poly.entity_id
_entity_poly.type
_entity_poly.pdbx_seq_one_letter_code
_entity_poly.pdbx_strand_id
1 'polypeptide(L)'
;MLEGPNCTPGAIQLGGAIPEEWGGGVSKWPWAIPLLVSNVATKPELVGHFAPESPDFNLSVPDQIRANVMLNHLQGWIRDRAAGHDTMPNYITMRLSNDHTGGTRPGGPTPKSSVADNDLAIGRMVEAVSHSAYWDDTAFFILEDDAQNGADHVDAHRSVALVISKYSPRAADGGPFVDSRFYSTVSVIRTMETLLGLPPMNNNDALASLIGSLFTGPGDQEPFVADTVNRDNGLIYTANAPGAVGARESMKMDFTHPDRAPVQKLNVILWRDAMGDAPVPVQLTEKQKKAKKDDDD
;
A
#
# COMPACT_ATOMS: atom_id res chain seq x y z
N MET A 1 18.69 -5.33 -15.12
CA MET A 1 17.48 -5.81 -15.80
C MET A 1 17.63 -7.30 -15.97
N LEU A 2 16.75 -8.09 -15.42
CA LEU A 2 16.69 -9.52 -15.69
C LEU A 2 15.78 -9.69 -16.92
N GLU A 3 16.37 -9.92 -18.06
CA GLU A 3 15.61 -10.30 -19.24
C GLU A 3 15.26 -11.78 -19.14
N GLY A 4 14.00 -12.10 -19.06
CA GLY A 4 13.47 -13.46 -19.08
C GLY A 4 12.36 -13.59 -20.11
N PRO A 5 12.04 -14.81 -20.57
CA PRO A 5 11.04 -15.05 -21.61
C PRO A 5 9.62 -14.56 -21.24
N ASN A 6 9.40 -14.20 -19.98
CA ASN A 6 8.11 -13.74 -19.47
C ASN A 6 8.10 -12.23 -19.15
N CYS A 7 9.14 -11.49 -19.53
CA CYS A 7 9.19 -10.05 -19.35
C CYS A 7 8.43 -9.36 -20.49
N THR A 8 7.41 -8.59 -20.16
CA THR A 8 6.81 -7.63 -21.09
C THR A 8 7.26 -6.23 -20.66
N PRO A 9 8.16 -5.57 -21.40
CA PRO A 9 8.56 -4.22 -21.07
C PRO A 9 7.36 -3.28 -21.17
N GLY A 10 7.04 -2.60 -20.09
CA GLY A 10 6.07 -1.50 -20.08
C GLY A 10 6.79 -0.17 -19.99
N ALA A 11 6.42 0.82 -20.79
CA ALA A 11 6.86 2.19 -20.63
C ALA A 11 5.80 2.97 -19.87
N ILE A 12 6.15 3.45 -18.68
CA ILE A 12 5.29 4.33 -17.88
C ILE A 12 5.88 5.73 -17.96
N GLN A 13 5.07 6.67 -18.40
CA GLN A 13 5.47 8.07 -18.40
C GLN A 13 5.10 8.72 -17.06
N LEU A 14 6.11 9.11 -16.31
CA LEU A 14 5.95 9.85 -15.08
C LEU A 14 5.90 11.34 -15.38
N GLY A 15 5.00 12.03 -14.70
CA GLY A 15 4.73 13.44 -14.98
C GLY A 15 3.74 13.59 -16.14
N GLY A 16 3.16 14.76 -16.27
CA GLY A 16 2.17 15.06 -17.30
C GLY A 16 0.86 15.58 -16.70
N ALA A 17 -0.19 15.58 -17.52
CA ALA A 17 -1.50 16.08 -17.10
C ALA A 17 -2.09 15.18 -16.01
N ILE A 18 -2.54 15.81 -14.93
CA ILE A 18 -3.37 15.17 -13.93
C ILE A 18 -4.79 15.13 -14.48
N PRO A 19 -5.48 13.98 -14.47
CA PRO A 19 -6.87 13.89 -14.88
C PRO A 19 -7.74 14.94 -14.17
N GLU A 20 -8.74 15.49 -14.89
CA GLU A 20 -9.61 16.53 -14.33
C GLU A 20 -10.36 16.06 -13.08
N GLU A 21 -10.79 14.79 -13.07
CA GLU A 21 -11.41 14.13 -11.92
C GLU A 21 -10.51 14.10 -10.68
N TRP A 22 -9.20 14.32 -10.84
CA TRP A 22 -8.22 14.39 -9.76
C TRP A 22 -7.74 15.82 -9.52
N GLY A 23 -8.49 16.79 -10.02
CA GLY A 23 -8.24 18.20 -9.86
C GLY A 23 -7.37 18.84 -10.93
N GLY A 24 -7.10 18.13 -12.02
CA GLY A 24 -6.46 18.68 -13.21
C GLY A 24 -5.05 19.24 -13.00
N GLY A 25 -4.54 19.87 -14.01
CA GLY A 25 -3.25 20.54 -14.00
C GLY A 25 -2.08 19.65 -14.43
N VAL A 26 -0.87 20.04 -14.06
CA VAL A 26 0.36 19.31 -14.38
C VAL A 26 0.97 18.78 -13.09
N SER A 27 1.35 17.52 -13.11
CA SER A 27 2.04 16.89 -11.98
C SER A 27 3.31 17.67 -11.61
N LYS A 28 3.44 18.01 -10.35
CA LYS A 28 4.67 18.58 -9.77
C LYS A 28 5.67 17.51 -9.35
N TRP A 29 5.34 16.26 -9.55
CA TRP A 29 6.25 15.17 -9.30
C TRP A 29 7.54 15.39 -10.11
N PRO A 30 8.72 15.23 -9.52
CA PRO A 30 9.97 15.67 -10.14
C PRO A 30 10.42 14.84 -11.35
N TRP A 31 9.64 13.87 -11.76
CA TRP A 31 10.02 12.95 -12.82
C TRP A 31 9.17 13.19 -14.07
N ALA A 32 9.83 13.60 -15.13
CA ALA A 32 9.23 13.69 -16.47
C ALA A 32 9.91 12.73 -17.45
N ILE A 33 10.43 11.61 -16.95
CA ILE A 33 11.15 10.64 -17.77
C ILE A 33 10.34 9.35 -17.92
N PRO A 34 10.38 8.72 -19.09
CA PRO A 34 9.82 7.39 -19.27
C PRO A 34 10.49 6.40 -18.33
N LEU A 35 9.70 5.67 -17.58
CA LEU A 35 10.18 4.57 -16.75
C LEU A 35 9.90 3.26 -17.48
N LEU A 36 10.96 2.52 -17.77
CA LEU A 36 10.83 1.15 -18.21
C LEU A 36 10.67 0.27 -16.99
N VAL A 37 9.54 -0.39 -16.91
CA VAL A 37 9.23 -1.36 -15.86
C VAL A 37 9.17 -2.74 -16.50
N SER A 38 9.86 -3.68 -15.89
CA SER A 38 9.82 -5.07 -16.31
C SER A 38 9.94 -5.93 -15.06
N ASN A 39 8.82 -6.53 -14.68
CA ASN A 39 8.77 -7.51 -13.60
C ASN A 39 8.61 -8.92 -14.17
N VAL A 40 9.12 -9.91 -13.46
CA VAL A 40 9.11 -11.30 -13.90
C VAL A 40 8.54 -12.16 -12.79
N ALA A 41 7.60 -13.02 -13.15
CA ALA A 41 7.14 -14.07 -12.25
C ALA A 41 8.30 -15.02 -11.94
N THR A 42 8.68 -15.13 -10.67
CA THR A 42 9.78 -16.02 -10.23
C THR A 42 9.34 -17.47 -10.07
N LYS A 43 8.04 -17.73 -10.07
CA LYS A 43 7.46 -19.08 -9.96
C LYS A 43 6.65 -19.37 -11.24
N PRO A 44 6.79 -20.57 -11.81
CA PRO A 44 6.06 -20.96 -13.03
C PRO A 44 4.55 -20.79 -12.90
N GLU A 45 3.99 -21.07 -11.72
CA GLU A 45 2.55 -20.99 -11.45
C GLU A 45 2.00 -19.55 -11.50
N LEU A 46 2.87 -18.56 -11.36
CA LEU A 46 2.48 -17.15 -11.43
C LEU A 46 2.55 -16.58 -12.87
N VAL A 47 3.09 -17.35 -13.82
CA VAL A 47 3.13 -16.90 -15.21
C VAL A 47 1.71 -16.77 -15.75
N GLY A 48 1.37 -15.61 -16.31
CA GLY A 48 0.01 -15.30 -16.74
C GLY A 48 -0.92 -14.75 -15.65
N HIS A 49 -0.48 -14.78 -14.38
CA HIS A 49 -1.20 -14.21 -13.23
C HIS A 49 -0.45 -13.03 -12.61
N PHE A 50 0.38 -12.38 -13.38
CA PHE A 50 1.28 -11.34 -12.94
C PHE A 50 1.23 -10.14 -13.90
N ALA A 51 1.18 -8.93 -13.38
CA ALA A 51 1.20 -7.70 -14.17
C ALA A 51 2.67 -7.22 -14.34
N PRO A 52 3.34 -7.56 -15.46
CA PRO A 52 4.76 -7.22 -15.66
C PRO A 52 5.01 -5.72 -15.74
N GLU A 53 3.99 -4.94 -16.08
CA GLU A 53 4.02 -3.48 -16.15
C GLU A 53 3.86 -2.80 -14.77
N SER A 54 3.50 -3.54 -13.73
CA SER A 54 3.37 -2.97 -12.38
C SER A 54 4.75 -2.68 -11.79
N PRO A 55 5.05 -1.43 -11.38
CA PRO A 55 6.31 -1.10 -10.74
C PRO A 55 6.48 -1.85 -9.41
N ASP A 56 7.65 -2.43 -9.21
CA ASP A 56 8.07 -3.01 -7.93
C ASP A 56 8.44 -1.91 -6.91
N PHE A 57 9.01 -2.32 -5.76
CA PHE A 57 9.44 -1.38 -4.73
C PHE A 57 10.44 -0.36 -5.29
N ASN A 58 10.00 0.86 -5.38
CA ASN A 58 10.81 2.02 -5.73
C ASN A 58 10.08 3.28 -5.29
N LEU A 59 10.57 3.94 -4.26
CA LEU A 59 9.96 5.15 -3.69
C LEU A 59 10.07 6.38 -4.62
N SER A 60 10.74 6.23 -5.76
CA SER A 60 10.75 7.25 -6.80
C SER A 60 9.54 7.15 -7.74
N VAL A 61 8.78 6.07 -7.66
CA VAL A 61 7.60 5.84 -8.48
C VAL A 61 6.35 6.11 -7.66
N PRO A 62 5.50 7.07 -8.04
CA PRO A 62 4.26 7.34 -7.33
C PRO A 62 3.34 6.11 -7.28
N ASP A 63 2.64 5.92 -6.16
CA ASP A 63 1.64 4.87 -6.03
C ASP A 63 0.44 5.11 -6.96
N GLN A 64 0.22 6.36 -7.39
CA GLN A 64 -0.75 6.67 -8.43
C GLN A 64 -0.48 5.89 -9.73
N ILE A 65 0.79 5.64 -10.07
CA ILE A 65 1.16 4.84 -11.25
C ILE A 65 0.78 3.37 -11.05
N ARG A 66 1.03 2.84 -9.85
CA ARG A 66 0.62 1.48 -9.48
C ARG A 66 -0.89 1.32 -9.51
N ALA A 67 -1.62 2.30 -8.96
CA ALA A 67 -3.07 2.35 -9.04
C ALA A 67 -3.57 2.38 -10.49
N ASN A 68 -2.93 3.16 -11.39
CA ASN A 68 -3.30 3.20 -12.80
C ASN A 68 -3.21 1.83 -13.47
N VAL A 69 -2.20 1.03 -13.13
CA VAL A 69 -2.08 -0.35 -13.67
C VAL A 69 -3.30 -1.16 -13.26
N MET A 70 -3.64 -1.17 -11.97
CA MET A 70 -4.82 -1.88 -11.46
C MET A 70 -6.12 -1.38 -12.11
N LEU A 71 -6.29 -0.06 -12.21
CA LEU A 71 -7.48 0.55 -12.80
C LEU A 71 -7.65 0.21 -14.29
N ASN A 72 -6.55 0.12 -15.04
CA ASN A 72 -6.57 -0.32 -16.43
C ASN A 72 -7.03 -1.77 -16.55
N HIS A 73 -6.54 -2.66 -15.69
CA HIS A 73 -7.02 -4.05 -15.62
C HIS A 73 -8.49 -4.11 -15.26
N LEU A 74 -8.91 -3.37 -14.23
CA LEU A 74 -10.31 -3.32 -13.81
C LEU A 74 -11.25 -2.89 -14.95
N GLN A 75 -10.88 -1.90 -15.74
CA GLN A 75 -11.66 -1.49 -16.91
C GLN A 75 -11.79 -2.63 -17.94
N GLY A 76 -10.76 -3.45 -18.10
CA GLY A 76 -10.80 -4.67 -18.92
C GLY A 76 -11.84 -5.64 -18.39
N TRP A 77 -11.73 -6.01 -17.13
CA TRP A 77 -12.64 -6.94 -16.46
C TRP A 77 -14.10 -6.47 -16.47
N ILE A 78 -14.34 -5.17 -16.27
CA ILE A 78 -15.70 -4.59 -16.36
C ILE A 78 -16.28 -4.80 -17.79
N ARG A 79 -15.49 -4.56 -18.83
CA ARG A 79 -15.92 -4.79 -20.22
C ARG A 79 -16.21 -6.27 -20.49
N ASP A 80 -15.35 -7.15 -20.03
CA ASP A 80 -15.48 -8.59 -20.20
C ASP A 80 -16.75 -9.11 -19.50
N ARG A 81 -16.98 -8.71 -18.25
CA ARG A 81 -18.20 -9.05 -17.50
C ARG A 81 -19.47 -8.53 -18.20
N ALA A 82 -19.44 -7.31 -18.73
CA ALA A 82 -20.56 -6.75 -19.49
C ALA A 82 -20.83 -7.52 -20.81
N ALA A 83 -19.79 -8.14 -21.37
CA ALA A 83 -19.89 -9.01 -22.53
C ALA A 83 -20.31 -10.47 -22.19
N GLY A 84 -20.57 -10.77 -20.92
CA GLY A 84 -20.91 -12.11 -20.43
C GLY A 84 -19.70 -13.00 -20.14
N HIS A 85 -18.53 -12.43 -19.96
CA HIS A 85 -17.24 -13.11 -19.80
C HIS A 85 -16.52 -12.53 -18.58
N ASP A 86 -16.75 -13.07 -17.40
CA ASP A 86 -16.09 -12.57 -16.20
C ASP A 86 -14.65 -13.10 -16.15
N THR A 87 -13.69 -12.18 -16.26
CA THR A 87 -12.25 -12.49 -16.28
C THR A 87 -11.51 -11.91 -15.09
N MET A 88 -12.19 -11.24 -14.15
CA MET A 88 -11.56 -10.73 -12.94
C MET A 88 -11.08 -11.88 -12.06
N PRO A 89 -9.80 -11.89 -11.64
CA PRO A 89 -9.32 -12.88 -10.69
C PRO A 89 -10.07 -12.82 -9.36
N ASN A 90 -10.32 -13.98 -8.76
CA ASN A 90 -10.94 -14.05 -7.41
C ASN A 90 -10.04 -13.53 -6.29
N TYR A 91 -8.73 -13.48 -6.54
CA TYR A 91 -7.74 -12.96 -5.61
C TYR A 91 -6.76 -12.06 -6.34
N ILE A 92 -6.58 -10.85 -5.84
CA ILE A 92 -5.65 -9.87 -6.36
C ILE A 92 -4.80 -9.38 -5.19
N THR A 93 -3.50 -9.45 -5.33
CA THR A 93 -2.56 -8.84 -4.39
C THR A 93 -1.80 -7.71 -5.06
N MET A 94 -1.58 -6.64 -4.34
CA MET A 94 -0.89 -5.46 -4.82
C MET A 94 -0.01 -4.88 -3.73
N ARG A 95 1.16 -4.40 -4.12
CA ARG A 95 2.05 -3.66 -3.24
C ARG A 95 2.06 -2.19 -3.62
N LEU A 96 1.76 -1.33 -2.67
CA LEU A 96 2.01 0.10 -2.71
C LEU A 96 3.18 0.38 -1.77
N SER A 97 4.07 1.28 -2.12
CA SER A 97 5.37 1.40 -1.41
C SER A 97 5.61 2.78 -0.80
N ASN A 98 4.82 3.78 -1.18
CA ASN A 98 5.20 5.16 -0.88
C ASN A 98 4.95 5.59 0.57
N ASP A 99 4.07 4.90 1.30
CA ASP A 99 3.88 5.07 2.75
C ASP A 99 5.18 4.85 3.54
N HIS A 100 6.08 3.98 3.05
CA HIS A 100 7.44 3.81 3.60
C HIS A 100 8.21 5.14 3.64
N THR A 101 7.94 6.07 2.76
CA THR A 101 8.63 7.35 2.54
C THR A 101 10.10 7.22 2.15
N GLY A 102 10.65 8.23 1.49
CA GLY A 102 12.09 8.38 1.21
C GLY A 102 12.78 9.30 2.23
N GLY A 103 12.21 9.45 3.42
CA GLY A 103 12.68 10.42 4.41
C GLY A 103 12.56 11.86 3.89
N THR A 104 13.48 12.69 4.33
CA THR A 104 13.47 14.13 4.03
C THR A 104 14.52 14.54 3.00
N ARG A 105 14.89 13.63 2.11
CA ARG A 105 15.88 13.88 1.04
C ARG A 105 15.48 15.09 0.20
N PRO A 106 16.32 16.11 0.03
CA PRO A 106 16.01 17.30 -0.76
C PRO A 106 15.58 16.97 -2.19
N GLY A 107 14.51 17.60 -2.64
CA GLY A 107 13.94 17.38 -3.97
C GLY A 107 13.13 16.09 -4.13
N GLY A 108 13.19 15.16 -3.17
CA GLY A 108 12.27 14.03 -3.08
C GLY A 108 10.94 14.43 -2.44
N PRO A 109 9.89 13.61 -2.54
CA PRO A 109 8.62 13.88 -1.88
C PRO A 109 8.80 14.02 -0.37
N THR A 110 8.02 14.89 0.26
CA THR A 110 7.97 14.94 1.72
C THR A 110 7.35 13.64 2.26
N PRO A 111 7.68 13.22 3.50
CA PRO A 111 7.03 12.05 4.11
C PRO A 111 5.50 12.15 4.05
N LYS A 112 4.96 13.33 4.37
CA LYS A 112 3.52 13.58 4.31
C LYS A 112 2.94 13.42 2.90
N SER A 113 3.63 13.89 1.86
CA SER A 113 3.16 13.71 0.49
C SER A 113 3.30 12.27 0.00
N SER A 114 4.27 11.53 0.50
CA SER A 114 4.43 10.10 0.20
C SER A 114 3.27 9.27 0.76
N VAL A 115 2.92 9.50 2.02
CA VAL A 115 1.75 8.84 2.66
C VAL A 115 0.45 9.25 1.96
N ALA A 116 0.30 10.53 1.60
CA ALA A 116 -0.89 11.00 0.88
C ALA A 116 -1.00 10.40 -0.53
N ASP A 117 0.12 10.13 -1.20
CA ASP A 117 0.14 9.45 -2.50
C ASP A 117 -0.34 8.00 -2.37
N ASN A 118 0.12 7.29 -1.35
CA ASN A 118 -0.33 5.94 -1.04
C ASN A 118 -1.83 5.91 -0.71
N ASP A 119 -2.28 6.76 0.21
CA ASP A 119 -3.68 6.86 0.65
C ASP A 119 -4.64 7.15 -0.53
N LEU A 120 -4.29 8.13 -1.37
CA LEU A 120 -5.09 8.43 -2.55
C LEU A 120 -5.10 7.29 -3.56
N ALA A 121 -3.99 6.58 -3.75
CA ALA A 121 -3.94 5.42 -4.64
C ALA A 121 -4.92 4.33 -4.19
N ILE A 122 -4.97 4.04 -2.88
CA ILE A 122 -5.95 3.14 -2.27
C ILE A 122 -7.36 3.66 -2.50
N GLY A 123 -7.62 4.92 -2.17
CA GLY A 123 -8.94 5.54 -2.30
C GLY A 123 -9.49 5.44 -3.72
N ARG A 124 -8.68 5.70 -4.73
CA ARG A 124 -9.06 5.60 -6.15
C ARG A 124 -9.43 4.16 -6.56
N MET A 125 -8.71 3.17 -6.07
CA MET A 125 -9.03 1.78 -6.38
C MET A 125 -10.33 1.35 -5.71
N VAL A 126 -10.55 1.73 -4.45
CA VAL A 126 -11.81 1.48 -3.74
C VAL A 126 -12.98 2.19 -4.43
N GLU A 127 -12.81 3.46 -4.83
CA GLU A 127 -13.81 4.20 -5.59
C GLU A 127 -14.19 3.47 -6.87
N ALA A 128 -13.22 3.11 -7.70
CA ALA A 128 -13.49 2.48 -8.99
C ALA A 128 -14.19 1.12 -8.85
N VAL A 129 -13.79 0.31 -7.89
CA VAL A 129 -14.44 -0.99 -7.64
C VAL A 129 -15.83 -0.80 -7.05
N SER A 130 -16.00 0.13 -6.10
CA SER A 130 -17.29 0.35 -5.45
C SER A 130 -18.36 0.92 -6.40
N HIS A 131 -17.94 1.60 -7.48
CA HIS A 131 -18.83 2.07 -8.55
C HIS A 131 -18.99 1.05 -9.70
N SER A 132 -18.47 -0.16 -9.55
CA SER A 132 -18.57 -1.20 -10.57
C SER A 132 -19.52 -2.32 -10.17
N ALA A 133 -19.83 -3.21 -11.12
CA ALA A 133 -20.60 -4.42 -10.87
C ALA A 133 -19.91 -5.44 -9.93
N TYR A 134 -18.67 -5.17 -9.51
CA TYR A 134 -17.91 -6.02 -8.60
C TYR A 134 -18.07 -5.64 -7.12
N TRP A 135 -18.76 -4.53 -6.81
CA TRP A 135 -18.88 -4.07 -5.42
C TRP A 135 -19.55 -5.07 -4.49
N ASP A 136 -20.54 -5.79 -5.01
CA ASP A 136 -21.30 -6.79 -4.24
C ASP A 136 -20.44 -8.00 -3.83
N ASP A 137 -19.36 -8.27 -4.57
CA ASP A 137 -18.56 -9.48 -4.44
C ASP A 137 -17.10 -9.19 -4.05
N THR A 138 -16.76 -7.93 -3.71
CA THR A 138 -15.38 -7.55 -3.42
C THR A 138 -15.18 -7.13 -1.97
N ALA A 139 -14.08 -7.59 -1.40
CA ALA A 139 -13.55 -7.10 -0.13
C ALA A 139 -12.09 -6.68 -0.30
N PHE A 140 -11.76 -5.49 0.20
CA PHE A 140 -10.38 -5.01 0.31
C PHE A 140 -9.84 -5.34 1.69
N PHE A 141 -8.66 -5.92 1.73
CA PHE A 141 -7.84 -6.05 2.92
C PHE A 141 -6.59 -5.20 2.71
N ILE A 142 -6.47 -4.13 3.47
CA ILE A 142 -5.38 -3.18 3.37
C ILE A 142 -4.55 -3.32 4.63
N LEU A 143 -3.29 -3.65 4.45
CA LEU A 143 -2.36 -3.93 5.54
C LEU A 143 -1.06 -3.20 5.29
N GLU A 144 -0.55 -2.58 6.32
CA GLU A 144 0.85 -2.20 6.38
C GLU A 144 1.65 -3.43 6.82
N ASP A 145 2.70 -3.79 6.07
CA ASP A 145 3.44 -5.04 6.26
C ASP A 145 4.22 -5.06 7.58
N ASP A 146 4.83 -3.94 7.97
CA ASP A 146 5.39 -3.74 9.30
C ASP A 146 5.26 -2.29 9.77
N ALA A 147 5.29 -2.08 11.06
CA ALA A 147 5.37 -0.74 11.61
C ALA A 147 6.80 -0.20 11.51
N GLN A 148 6.96 1.01 11.01
CA GLN A 148 8.28 1.67 10.82
C GLN A 148 9.14 1.72 12.10
N ASN A 149 8.53 1.70 13.27
CA ASN A 149 9.23 1.65 14.54
C ASN A 149 9.25 0.26 15.17
N GLY A 150 8.85 -0.73 14.41
CA GLY A 150 8.93 -2.13 14.83
C GLY A 150 10.36 -2.52 15.14
N ALA A 151 10.53 -3.32 16.17
CA ALA A 151 11.84 -3.79 16.57
C ALA A 151 12.45 -4.71 15.51
N ASP A 152 11.62 -5.39 14.79
CA ASP A 152 11.97 -6.29 13.71
C ASP A 152 10.70 -6.70 12.92
N HIS A 153 10.88 -7.52 11.89
CA HIS A 153 9.79 -8.08 11.11
C HIS A 153 9.07 -9.26 11.81
N VAL A 154 9.44 -9.61 13.03
CA VAL A 154 8.84 -10.70 13.80
C VAL A 154 7.85 -10.21 14.83
N ASP A 155 8.19 -9.11 15.52
CA ASP A 155 7.33 -8.44 16.49
C ASP A 155 6.75 -7.18 15.86
N ALA A 156 5.92 -7.38 14.87
CA ALA A 156 5.13 -6.32 14.29
C ALA A 156 4.05 -5.93 15.32
N HIS A 157 4.33 -4.94 16.14
CA HIS A 157 3.33 -4.29 16.95
C HIS A 157 2.20 -3.79 16.05
N ARG A 158 1.15 -3.24 16.60
CA ARG A 158 0.01 -2.81 15.79
C ARG A 158 0.42 -1.95 14.60
N SER A 159 0.07 -2.41 13.42
CA SER A 159 0.15 -1.66 12.18
C SER A 159 -1.24 -1.28 11.68
N VAL A 160 -1.31 -0.50 10.61
CA VAL A 160 -2.58 -0.14 9.98
C VAL A 160 -3.20 -1.38 9.35
N ALA A 161 -4.47 -1.63 9.64
CA ALA A 161 -5.25 -2.70 9.03
C ALA A 161 -6.67 -2.22 8.76
N LEU A 162 -7.11 -2.25 7.52
CA LEU A 162 -8.44 -1.85 7.09
C LEU A 162 -9.10 -2.98 6.32
N VAL A 163 -10.41 -3.17 6.55
CA VAL A 163 -11.25 -4.03 5.72
C VAL A 163 -12.39 -3.20 5.17
N ILE A 164 -12.54 -3.20 3.85
CA ILE A 164 -13.54 -2.40 3.15
C ILE A 164 -14.34 -3.32 2.24
N SER A 165 -15.65 -3.35 2.43
CA SER A 165 -16.58 -4.07 1.57
C SER A 165 -17.97 -3.45 1.67
N LYS A 166 -18.87 -3.85 0.77
CA LYS A 166 -20.29 -3.49 0.87
C LYS A 166 -20.92 -3.92 2.20
N TYR A 167 -20.37 -4.97 2.82
CA TYR A 167 -20.86 -5.58 4.06
C TYR A 167 -20.12 -5.12 5.31
N SER A 168 -19.24 -4.13 5.21
CA SER A 168 -18.57 -3.59 6.38
C SER A 168 -19.58 -2.93 7.31
N PRO A 169 -19.57 -3.22 8.63
CA PRO A 169 -20.46 -2.57 9.58
C PRO A 169 -20.08 -1.11 9.78
N ARG A 170 -21.03 -0.33 10.29
CA ARG A 170 -20.80 1.05 10.72
C ARG A 170 -20.85 1.13 12.24
N ALA A 171 -20.13 2.08 12.82
CA ALA A 171 -20.30 2.45 14.21
C ALA A 171 -21.68 3.10 14.44
N ALA A 172 -22.12 3.15 15.70
CA ALA A 172 -23.46 3.67 16.03
C ALA A 172 -23.66 5.15 15.65
N ASP A 173 -22.56 5.90 15.53
CA ASP A 173 -22.56 7.30 15.09
C ASP A 173 -22.47 7.46 13.56
N GLY A 174 -22.49 6.34 12.81
CA GLY A 174 -22.35 6.29 11.36
C GLY A 174 -20.92 6.34 10.86
N GLY A 175 -19.93 6.42 11.75
CA GLY A 175 -18.52 6.39 11.43
C GLY A 175 -17.97 4.99 11.15
N PRO A 176 -16.65 4.85 10.98
CA PRO A 176 -16.03 3.56 10.76
C PRO A 176 -16.15 2.68 12.00
N PHE A 177 -16.44 1.40 11.78
CA PHE A 177 -16.45 0.41 12.85
C PHE A 177 -15.01 0.04 13.23
N VAL A 178 -14.70 0.09 14.52
CA VAL A 178 -13.39 -0.29 15.06
C VAL A 178 -13.48 -1.60 15.81
N ASP A 179 -12.76 -2.61 15.34
CA ASP A 179 -12.61 -3.88 16.04
C ASP A 179 -11.29 -3.88 16.85
N SER A 180 -11.42 -3.90 18.17
CA SER A 180 -10.26 -3.86 19.08
C SER A 180 -9.73 -5.24 19.50
N ARG A 181 -10.21 -6.31 18.87
CA ARG A 181 -9.70 -7.66 19.11
C ARG A 181 -8.32 -7.82 18.48
N PHE A 182 -7.57 -8.77 19.01
CA PHE A 182 -6.28 -9.10 18.42
C PHE A 182 -6.46 -9.94 17.16
N TYR A 183 -5.87 -9.48 16.07
CA TYR A 183 -5.72 -10.21 14.82
C TYR A 183 -4.28 -10.12 14.33
N SER A 184 -3.83 -11.15 13.65
CA SER A 184 -2.55 -11.16 12.96
C SER A 184 -2.74 -11.19 11.44
N THR A 185 -1.67 -11.03 10.70
CA THR A 185 -1.68 -11.24 9.23
C THR A 185 -2.20 -12.62 8.85
N VAL A 186 -1.95 -13.64 9.70
CA VAL A 186 -2.48 -15.00 9.49
C VAL A 186 -4.01 -15.03 9.63
N SER A 187 -4.60 -14.21 10.51
CA SER A 187 -6.05 -14.05 10.62
C SER A 187 -6.65 -13.47 9.34
N VAL A 188 -5.95 -12.54 8.69
CA VAL A 188 -6.36 -11.99 7.40
C VAL A 188 -6.32 -13.06 6.31
N ILE A 189 -5.22 -13.81 6.22
CA ILE A 189 -5.09 -14.93 5.27
C ILE A 189 -6.22 -15.93 5.47
N ARG A 190 -6.46 -16.37 6.71
CA ARG A 190 -7.54 -17.32 7.03
C ARG A 190 -8.92 -16.82 6.65
N THR A 191 -9.15 -15.53 6.81
CA THR A 191 -10.41 -14.90 6.42
C THR A 191 -10.57 -14.90 4.90
N MET A 192 -9.53 -14.55 4.15
CA MET A 192 -9.55 -14.61 2.68
C MET A 192 -9.76 -16.04 2.16
N GLU A 193 -9.07 -17.03 2.73
CA GLU A 193 -9.30 -18.44 2.41
C GLU A 193 -10.75 -18.84 2.61
N THR A 194 -11.35 -18.42 3.72
CA THR A 194 -12.75 -18.74 4.04
C THR A 194 -13.71 -18.10 3.05
N LEU A 195 -13.50 -16.84 2.70
CA LEU A 195 -14.31 -16.13 1.70
C LEU A 195 -14.21 -16.76 0.31
N LEU A 196 -13.03 -17.28 -0.04
CA LEU A 196 -12.77 -17.94 -1.32
C LEU A 196 -13.12 -19.43 -1.32
N GLY A 197 -13.56 -20.00 -0.19
CA GLY A 197 -13.87 -21.42 -0.07
C GLY A 197 -12.63 -22.33 -0.15
N LEU A 198 -11.44 -21.78 0.18
CA LEU A 198 -10.20 -22.51 0.16
C LEU A 198 -9.91 -23.20 1.50
N PRO A 199 -9.32 -24.39 1.51
CA PRO A 199 -8.81 -25.01 2.73
C PRO A 199 -7.62 -24.22 3.27
N PRO A 200 -7.33 -24.33 4.60
CA PRO A 200 -6.11 -23.77 5.17
C PRO A 200 -4.86 -24.36 4.50
N MET A 201 -3.82 -23.55 4.34
CA MET A 201 -2.53 -23.98 3.79
C MET A 201 -1.73 -24.80 4.80
N ASN A 202 -1.89 -24.52 6.09
CA ASN A 202 -1.17 -25.19 7.17
C ASN A 202 -1.87 -25.00 8.54
N ASN A 203 -1.28 -25.50 9.62
CA ASN A 203 -1.88 -25.42 10.95
C ASN A 203 -1.93 -24.00 11.53
N ASN A 204 -1.06 -23.08 11.12
CA ASN A 204 -1.05 -21.73 11.66
C ASN A 204 -2.30 -20.96 11.22
N ASP A 205 -2.63 -21.03 9.92
CA ASP A 205 -3.82 -20.38 9.39
C ASP A 205 -5.09 -21.15 9.76
N ALA A 206 -5.06 -22.48 9.80
CA ALA A 206 -6.20 -23.29 10.25
C ALA A 206 -6.71 -22.93 11.66
N LEU A 207 -5.79 -22.52 12.54
CA LEU A 207 -6.10 -22.16 13.94
C LEU A 207 -6.28 -20.65 14.14
N ALA A 208 -6.07 -19.83 13.13
CA ALA A 208 -6.19 -18.40 13.24
C ALA A 208 -7.65 -17.94 13.35
N SER A 209 -7.87 -16.89 14.14
CA SER A 209 -9.20 -16.28 14.28
C SER A 209 -9.66 -15.61 12.99
N LEU A 210 -10.91 -15.79 12.62
CA LEU A 210 -11.53 -15.08 11.49
C LEU A 210 -11.88 -13.64 11.87
N ILE A 211 -11.75 -12.74 10.91
CA ILE A 211 -12.17 -11.33 11.05
C ILE A 211 -13.65 -11.19 10.62
N GLY A 212 -14.49 -12.11 11.04
CA GLY A 212 -15.89 -12.17 10.59
C GLY A 212 -16.75 -10.98 11.03
N SER A 213 -16.38 -10.30 12.12
CA SER A 213 -17.07 -9.10 12.60
C SER A 213 -17.08 -7.94 11.62
N LEU A 214 -16.12 -7.88 10.72
CA LEU A 214 -16.01 -6.81 9.72
C LEU A 214 -16.88 -7.05 8.48
N PHE A 215 -17.68 -8.12 8.47
CA PHE A 215 -18.61 -8.48 7.40
C PHE A 215 -20.05 -8.65 7.90
N THR A 216 -20.40 -8.03 9.01
CA THR A 216 -21.73 -8.15 9.63
C THR A 216 -22.70 -7.04 9.26
N GLY A 217 -22.30 -6.11 8.41
CA GLY A 217 -23.16 -5.05 7.88
C GLY A 217 -24.25 -5.61 6.94
N PRO A 218 -25.34 -4.87 6.74
CA PRO A 218 -26.48 -5.31 5.94
C PRO A 218 -26.24 -5.32 4.41
N GLY A 219 -25.06 -4.97 3.94
CA GLY A 219 -24.76 -4.88 2.51
C GLY A 219 -25.24 -3.58 1.87
N ASP A 220 -25.29 -2.51 2.63
CA ASP A 220 -25.82 -1.19 2.24
C ASP A 220 -24.75 -0.09 2.21
N GLN A 221 -23.46 -0.47 2.23
CA GLN A 221 -22.40 0.53 2.08
C GLN A 221 -22.49 1.16 0.68
N GLU A 222 -22.72 2.46 0.66
CA GLU A 222 -22.71 3.24 -0.58
C GLU A 222 -21.33 3.18 -1.26
N PRO A 223 -21.28 3.35 -2.59
CA PRO A 223 -20.01 3.48 -3.30
C PRO A 223 -19.14 4.58 -2.69
N PHE A 224 -17.87 4.29 -2.52
CA PHE A 224 -16.90 5.20 -1.95
C PHE A 224 -16.53 6.29 -2.96
N VAL A 225 -16.26 7.49 -2.46
CA VAL A 225 -15.74 8.61 -3.25
C VAL A 225 -14.42 9.06 -2.63
N ALA A 226 -13.34 8.98 -3.38
CA ALA A 226 -12.03 9.43 -2.94
C ALA A 226 -11.99 10.96 -2.85
N ASP A 227 -11.45 11.48 -1.75
CA ASP A 227 -11.22 12.92 -1.61
C ASP A 227 -9.96 13.36 -2.37
N THR A 228 -10.17 13.79 -3.61
CA THR A 228 -9.11 14.32 -4.47
C THR A 228 -8.89 15.83 -4.31
N VAL A 229 -9.75 16.50 -3.56
CA VAL A 229 -9.80 17.97 -3.47
C VAL A 229 -9.03 18.48 -2.26
N ASN A 230 -8.96 17.72 -1.18
CA ASN A 230 -8.27 18.12 0.04
C ASN A 230 -6.74 18.10 -0.15
N ARG A 231 -6.21 19.18 -0.69
CA ARG A 231 -4.78 19.36 -0.96
C ARG A 231 -4.05 20.16 0.11
N ASP A 232 -4.74 20.59 1.14
CA ASP A 232 -4.18 21.38 2.23
C ASP A 232 -3.30 20.56 3.15
N ASN A 233 -3.43 19.25 3.13
CA ASN A 233 -2.63 18.34 3.92
C ASN A 233 -1.21 18.13 3.36
N GLY A 234 -0.79 18.91 2.40
CA GLY A 234 0.58 19.02 1.92
C GLY A 234 1.06 18.06 0.86
N LEU A 235 0.30 17.06 0.52
CA LEU A 235 0.06 16.55 -0.69
C LEU A 235 1.11 15.96 -1.61
N ILE A 236 0.64 15.07 -2.38
CA ILE A 236 1.27 14.13 -3.31
C ILE A 236 2.49 14.68 -4.05
N TYR A 237 2.63 16.00 -4.19
CA TYR A 237 3.65 16.61 -5.04
C TYR A 237 4.51 17.66 -4.31
N THR A 238 4.52 17.65 -2.98
CA THR A 238 5.36 18.55 -2.21
C THR A 238 6.75 17.94 -2.05
N ALA A 239 7.77 18.67 -2.48
CA ALA A 239 9.16 18.26 -2.37
C ALA A 239 9.82 18.78 -1.08
N ASN A 240 10.71 17.98 -0.52
CA ASN A 240 11.55 18.40 0.60
C ASN A 240 12.47 19.55 0.21
N ALA A 241 12.53 20.57 1.06
CA ALA A 241 13.48 21.67 0.92
C ALA A 241 14.92 21.18 1.20
N PRO A 242 15.96 21.89 0.70
CA PRO A 242 17.35 21.58 1.00
C PRO A 242 17.70 21.58 2.49
N GLY A 243 16.98 22.36 3.29
CA GLY A 243 17.14 22.47 4.75
C GLY A 243 16.17 21.63 5.57
N ALA A 244 15.46 20.67 4.97
CA ALA A 244 14.55 19.82 5.69
C ALA A 244 15.24 19.06 6.83
N VAL A 245 14.50 18.76 7.89
CA VAL A 245 15.00 18.03 9.06
C VAL A 245 15.57 16.68 8.62
N GLY A 246 16.81 16.37 9.00
CA GLY A 246 17.46 15.10 8.64
C GLY A 246 17.79 14.93 7.15
N ALA A 247 17.77 16.01 6.35
CA ALA A 247 18.00 15.96 4.91
C ALA A 247 19.34 15.30 4.52
N ARG A 248 20.41 15.65 5.24
CA ARG A 248 21.76 15.10 5.00
C ARG A 248 21.87 13.62 5.32
N GLU A 249 21.17 13.17 6.34
CA GLU A 249 21.10 11.78 6.78
C GLU A 249 20.28 10.98 5.77
N SER A 250 19.12 11.49 5.36
CA SER A 250 18.24 10.85 4.37
C SER A 250 18.93 10.64 3.02
N MET A 251 19.80 11.58 2.60
CA MET A 251 20.59 11.42 1.36
C MET A 251 21.56 10.23 1.39
N LYS A 252 21.91 9.72 2.55
CA LYS A 252 22.84 8.60 2.72
C LYS A 252 22.14 7.25 2.84
N MET A 253 20.82 7.25 2.90
CA MET A 253 19.99 6.04 3.04
C MET A 253 19.69 5.45 1.68
N ASP A 254 19.64 4.12 1.60
CA ASP A 254 19.20 3.41 0.42
C ASP A 254 17.68 3.20 0.49
N PHE A 255 16.96 3.93 -0.35
CA PHE A 255 15.50 3.82 -0.52
C PHE A 255 15.11 3.17 -1.86
N THR A 256 16.06 2.55 -2.53
CA THR A 256 15.81 1.86 -3.81
C THR A 256 15.57 0.37 -3.63
N HIS A 257 15.90 -0.14 -2.46
CA HIS A 257 15.69 -1.54 -2.09
C HIS A 257 14.93 -1.62 -0.77
N PRO A 258 14.05 -2.62 -0.59
CA PRO A 258 13.37 -2.87 0.67
C PRO A 258 14.37 -3.07 1.82
N ASP A 259 14.04 -2.60 3.02
CA ASP A 259 14.76 -2.85 4.29
C ASP A 259 16.23 -2.41 4.35
N ARG A 260 16.66 -1.52 3.44
CA ARG A 260 18.04 -1.01 3.44
C ARG A 260 18.22 0.31 4.19
N ALA A 261 17.16 1.06 4.40
CA ALA A 261 17.23 2.28 5.20
C ALA A 261 17.45 1.93 6.68
N PRO A 262 18.33 2.65 7.41
CA PRO A 262 18.50 2.45 8.84
C PRO A 262 17.26 2.89 9.62
N VAL A 263 16.36 1.96 9.92
CA VAL A 263 15.02 2.18 10.49
C VAL A 263 15.01 3.16 11.66
N GLN A 264 15.86 2.96 12.67
CA GLN A 264 15.90 3.86 13.84
C GLN A 264 16.24 5.32 13.50
N LYS A 265 17.16 5.52 12.58
CA LYS A 265 17.51 6.88 12.13
C LYS A 265 16.37 7.49 11.33
N LEU A 266 15.76 6.71 10.47
CA LEU A 266 14.62 7.14 9.68
C LEU A 266 13.46 7.52 10.59
N ASN A 267 13.10 6.69 11.56
CA ASN A 267 12.03 6.96 12.53
C ASN A 267 12.23 8.27 13.30
N VAL A 268 13.45 8.56 13.75
CA VAL A 268 13.75 9.83 14.42
C VAL A 268 13.60 11.02 13.47
N ILE A 269 13.97 10.87 12.21
CA ILE A 269 13.80 11.92 11.19
C ILE A 269 12.31 12.16 10.94
N LEU A 270 11.54 11.10 10.70
CA LEU A 270 10.11 11.17 10.45
C LEU A 270 9.36 11.77 11.64
N TRP A 271 9.71 11.37 12.86
CA TRP A 271 9.14 11.97 14.07
C TRP A 271 9.37 13.46 14.13
N ARG A 272 10.62 13.89 13.92
CA ARG A 272 10.97 15.32 13.97
C ARG A 272 10.35 16.12 12.83
N ASP A 273 10.21 15.52 11.66
CA ASP A 273 9.53 16.16 10.52
C ASP A 273 8.04 16.37 10.82
N ALA A 274 7.39 15.39 11.42
CA ALA A 274 5.96 15.44 11.74
C ALA A 274 5.64 16.24 13.01
N MET A 275 6.47 16.11 14.06
CA MET A 275 6.17 16.57 15.42
C MET A 275 7.07 17.74 15.87
N GLY A 276 8.01 18.19 15.03
CA GLY A 276 8.92 19.28 15.35
C GLY A 276 9.79 18.98 16.58
N ASP A 277 9.77 19.90 17.58
CA ASP A 277 10.57 19.81 18.77
C ASP A 277 10.00 18.88 19.86
N ALA A 278 8.91 18.17 19.57
CA ALA A 278 8.36 17.23 20.54
C ALA A 278 9.38 16.14 20.91
N PRO A 279 9.44 15.69 22.17
CA PRO A 279 10.37 14.65 22.59
C PRO A 279 10.22 13.38 21.74
N VAL A 280 11.33 12.89 21.24
CA VAL A 280 11.33 11.62 20.49
C VAL A 280 11.03 10.47 21.45
N PRO A 281 10.02 9.63 21.18
CA PRO A 281 9.73 8.47 22.01
C PRO A 281 10.95 7.55 22.15
N VAL A 282 11.14 7.01 23.35
CA VAL A 282 12.30 6.14 23.66
C VAL A 282 12.34 4.93 22.74
N GLN A 283 11.18 4.39 22.38
CA GLN A 283 11.03 3.24 21.48
C GLN A 283 11.63 3.50 20.09
N LEU A 284 11.64 4.76 19.62
CA LEU A 284 12.25 5.13 18.36
C LEU A 284 13.77 5.29 18.42
N THR A 285 14.35 5.33 19.62
CA THR A 285 15.79 5.59 19.85
C THR A 285 16.53 4.37 20.39
N GLU A 286 15.85 3.39 20.96
CA GLU A 286 16.47 2.19 21.48
C GLU A 286 17.04 1.33 20.36
N LYS A 287 18.30 0.93 20.52
CA LYS A 287 18.88 -0.12 19.66
C LYS A 287 18.14 -1.42 19.97
N GLN A 288 17.65 -2.06 18.94
CA GLN A 288 17.19 -3.44 19.03
C GLN A 288 18.29 -4.26 19.70
N LYS A 289 17.99 -4.89 20.82
CA LYS A 289 18.84 -5.95 21.33
C LYS A 289 18.76 -7.05 20.29
N LYS A 290 19.85 -7.29 19.56
CA LYS A 290 19.95 -8.51 18.74
C LYS A 290 19.45 -9.64 19.60
N ALA A 291 18.41 -10.34 19.17
CA ALA A 291 18.07 -11.62 19.73
C ALA A 291 19.36 -12.43 19.69
N LYS A 292 19.85 -12.82 20.86
CA LYS A 292 20.91 -13.82 20.93
C LYS A 292 20.35 -15.01 20.16
N LYS A 293 21.00 -15.39 19.08
CA LYS A 293 20.87 -16.74 18.58
C LYS A 293 21.19 -17.63 19.78
N ASP A 294 20.19 -18.26 20.33
CA ASP A 294 20.38 -19.47 21.10
C ASP A 294 20.73 -20.55 20.06
N ASP A 295 22.03 -20.55 19.69
CA ASP A 295 22.70 -21.73 19.15
C ASP A 295 22.98 -22.56 20.39
N ASP A 296 22.08 -23.43 20.75
CA ASP A 296 22.39 -24.63 21.52
C ASP A 296 21.19 -25.60 21.47
N ASP A 297 21.48 -26.76 20.85
CA ASP A 297 20.76 -28.02 20.70
C ASP A 297 19.80 -28.19 19.55
#